data_ee3c6f75cfbb6ada6063220fd3b70969
#
_entry.id   ee3c6f75cfbb6ada6063220fd3b70969
#
_cell.length_a   1.000
_cell.length_b   1.000
_cell.length_c   1.000
_cell.angle_alpha   90.00
_cell.angle_beta   90.00
_cell.angle_gamma   90.00
#
_symmetry.space_group_name_H-M   'P 1'
#
loop_
_entity.id
_entity.type
_entity.pdbx_description
1 polymer ?
#
loop_
_entity_poly.entity_id
_entity_poly.type
_entity_poly.pdbx_seq_one_letter_code
_entity_poly.pdbx_strand_id
1 'polypeptide(L)'
;MYYKANKNSMPASECEEVILVTPKERLQLSKNAFVQYDAQGKMQVNGEETIKEEYSDKELEYSQLIVPAGKRVRLQLADGTHLMLNSMSRVVYPQRFDEKERRIYAEGEIYLEVAPDKARPFIVESSDFDLKVLGTKFNISTYDALKETQIVLVEGSVEVTGTDKHKAVLKPNELLSLEEGKIVDCRSVDVADYISWTKGWIHFKGDDLSEVISRLQIYYGVSISCDKSLSNERIYGKLELKENLDDMLYNIQQIIPFKIHSSAEGGIELIK
;
A
#
# COMPACT_ATOMS: atom_id res chain seq x y z
N MET A 1 9.20 17.33 6.49
CA MET A 1 8.93 18.64 5.86
C MET A 1 9.26 18.68 4.35
N TYR A 2 10.09 17.77 3.85
CA TYR A 2 10.49 17.68 2.42
C TYR A 2 9.33 17.26 1.48
N TYR A 3 8.36 16.47 1.96
CA TYR A 3 7.25 15.93 1.15
C TYR A 3 6.15 16.92 0.84
N LYS A 4 5.85 17.85 1.75
CA LYS A 4 4.84 18.91 1.51
C LYS A 4 5.28 19.92 0.46
N ALA A 5 6.57 19.95 0.09
CA ALA A 5 7.12 20.89 -0.87
C ALA A 5 7.26 20.35 -2.30
N ASN A 6 7.20 19.02 -2.51
CA ASN A 6 7.40 18.44 -3.85
C ASN A 6 6.07 18.23 -4.57
N LYS A 7 5.47 19.33 -5.07
CA LYS A 7 4.24 19.36 -5.89
C LYS A 7 4.35 18.61 -7.23
N ASN A 8 5.50 18.03 -7.56
CA ASN A 8 5.74 17.25 -8.78
C ASN A 8 5.57 15.74 -8.56
N SER A 9 4.86 15.30 -7.51
CA SER A 9 4.56 13.89 -7.32
C SER A 9 3.42 13.48 -8.26
N MET A 10 3.74 12.58 -9.20
CA MET A 10 2.74 11.96 -10.06
C MET A 10 1.90 11.01 -9.21
N PRO A 11 0.56 11.11 -9.21
CA PRO A 11 -0.29 10.14 -8.53
C PRO A 11 -0.24 8.78 -9.22
N ALA A 12 -0.44 7.69 -8.47
CA ALA A 12 -0.43 6.33 -9.01
C ALA A 12 -1.52 6.12 -10.08
N SER A 13 -2.63 6.87 -10.00
CA SER A 13 -3.75 6.84 -10.96
C SER A 13 -3.40 7.36 -12.36
N GLU A 14 -2.33 8.13 -12.50
CA GLU A 14 -1.86 8.65 -13.79
C GLU A 14 -0.78 7.77 -14.43
N CYS A 15 -0.41 6.66 -13.79
CA CYS A 15 0.61 5.75 -14.29
C CYS A 15 -0.03 4.48 -14.87
N GLU A 16 0.46 4.00 -16.00
CA GLU A 16 0.11 2.68 -16.56
C GLU A 16 1.13 1.60 -16.15
N GLU A 17 2.39 2.00 -15.96
CA GLU A 17 3.49 1.13 -15.58
C GLU A 17 4.04 1.49 -14.21
N VAL A 18 4.70 0.54 -13.55
CA VAL A 18 5.46 0.82 -12.34
C VAL A 18 6.58 1.80 -12.66
N ILE A 19 6.64 2.88 -11.89
CA ILE A 19 7.64 3.94 -12.11
C ILE A 19 8.53 4.06 -10.89
N LEU A 20 9.82 3.99 -11.10
CA LEU A 20 10.84 4.37 -10.13
C LEU A 20 11.46 5.71 -10.59
N VAL A 21 11.29 6.73 -9.77
CA VAL A 21 11.93 8.04 -9.96
C VAL A 21 13.08 8.13 -8.99
N THR A 22 14.29 8.29 -9.50
CA THR A 22 15.49 8.59 -8.72
C THR A 22 15.87 10.06 -8.92
N PRO A 23 16.83 10.60 -8.20
CA PRO A 23 17.34 11.96 -8.44
C PRO A 23 17.88 12.19 -9.85
N LYS A 24 18.30 11.12 -10.53
CA LYS A 24 18.97 11.20 -11.84
C LYS A 24 18.10 10.80 -13.01
N GLU A 25 17.16 9.89 -12.80
CA GLU A 25 16.37 9.32 -13.88
C GLU A 25 15.00 8.80 -13.46
N ARG A 26 14.20 8.49 -14.46
CA ARG A 26 12.90 7.83 -14.32
C ARG A 26 12.93 6.50 -15.07
N LEU A 27 12.68 5.41 -14.36
CA LEU A 27 12.69 4.05 -14.87
C LEU A 27 11.29 3.47 -14.89
N GLN A 28 10.93 2.81 -15.99
CA GLN A 28 9.76 1.92 -16.03
C GLN A 28 10.18 0.53 -15.62
N LEU A 29 9.42 -0.06 -14.68
CA LEU A 29 9.69 -1.39 -14.17
C LEU A 29 8.57 -2.35 -14.55
N SER A 30 8.91 -3.64 -14.64
CA SER A 30 7.92 -4.69 -14.84
C SER A 30 6.99 -4.84 -13.63
N LYS A 31 5.78 -5.37 -13.85
CA LYS A 31 4.92 -5.84 -12.75
C LYS A 31 5.70 -6.86 -11.90
N ASN A 32 5.51 -6.83 -10.60
CA ASN A 32 6.24 -7.67 -9.64
C ASN A 32 7.76 -7.45 -9.58
N ALA A 33 8.27 -6.30 -10.03
CA ALA A 33 9.68 -5.95 -9.91
C ALA A 33 10.15 -6.05 -8.44
N PHE A 34 11.43 -6.36 -8.28
CA PHE A 34 12.11 -6.27 -6.98
C PHE A 34 13.19 -5.20 -7.07
N VAL A 35 12.97 -4.10 -6.39
CA VAL A 35 13.94 -3.01 -6.24
C VAL A 35 14.68 -3.22 -4.93
N GLN A 36 16.00 -3.19 -4.97
CA GLN A 36 16.82 -3.46 -3.79
C GLN A 36 17.95 -2.44 -3.70
N TYR A 37 18.16 -1.93 -2.49
CA TYR A 37 19.32 -1.11 -2.13
C TYR A 37 20.22 -1.88 -1.18
N ASP A 38 21.53 -1.83 -1.42
CA ASP A 38 22.51 -2.31 -0.44
C ASP A 38 22.77 -1.25 0.65
N ALA A 39 23.58 -1.61 1.67
CA ALA A 39 23.91 -0.71 2.78
C ALA A 39 24.64 0.58 2.34
N GLN A 40 25.23 0.59 1.16
CA GLN A 40 25.89 1.73 0.56
C GLN A 40 24.91 2.57 -0.28
N GLY A 41 23.66 2.13 -0.43
CA GLY A 41 22.63 2.78 -1.22
C GLY A 41 22.67 2.42 -2.72
N LYS A 42 23.48 1.45 -3.12
CA LYS A 42 23.56 0.99 -4.52
C LYS A 42 22.29 0.22 -4.90
N MET A 43 21.70 0.61 -6.01
CA MET A 43 20.42 0.06 -6.46
C MET A 43 20.59 -1.12 -7.42
N GLN A 44 19.73 -2.12 -7.25
CA GLN A 44 19.54 -3.24 -8.17
C GLN A 44 18.04 -3.42 -8.46
N VAL A 45 17.71 -3.79 -9.69
CA VAL A 45 16.35 -4.18 -10.08
C VAL A 45 16.38 -5.60 -10.60
N ASN A 46 15.59 -6.49 -9.98
CA ASN A 46 15.54 -7.93 -10.29
C ASN A 46 16.91 -8.63 -10.27
N GLY A 47 17.84 -8.13 -9.43
CA GLY A 47 19.20 -8.66 -9.31
C GLY A 47 20.20 -8.13 -10.33
N GLU A 48 19.78 -7.28 -11.26
CA GLU A 48 20.67 -6.61 -12.20
C GLU A 48 21.05 -5.21 -11.68
N GLU A 49 22.33 -4.88 -11.71
CA GLU A 49 22.80 -3.54 -11.38
C GLU A 49 22.32 -2.54 -12.42
N THR A 50 21.47 -1.62 -12.02
CA THR A 50 20.83 -0.71 -12.95
C THR A 50 21.60 0.59 -13.15
N ILE A 51 22.40 1.04 -12.16
CA ILE A 51 23.18 2.28 -12.26
C ILE A 51 24.36 2.26 -11.29
N LYS A 52 25.53 2.75 -11.76
CA LYS A 52 26.60 3.20 -10.88
C LYS A 52 26.28 4.63 -10.46
N GLU A 53 25.52 4.80 -9.40
CA GLU A 53 25.32 6.10 -8.81
C GLU A 53 26.55 6.45 -7.96
N GLU A 54 27.26 7.51 -8.30
CA GLU A 54 28.20 8.16 -7.39
C GLU A 54 27.36 9.03 -6.45
N TYR A 55 27.29 8.63 -5.18
CA TYR A 55 26.49 9.32 -4.18
C TYR A 55 27.23 10.55 -3.64
N SER A 56 26.50 11.66 -3.50
CA SER A 56 26.97 12.81 -2.75
C SER A 56 26.85 12.51 -1.25
N ASP A 57 27.96 12.61 -0.51
CA ASP A 57 27.95 12.43 0.95
C ASP A 57 27.28 13.59 1.72
N LYS A 58 26.83 14.63 1.03
CA LYS A 58 26.42 15.91 1.67
C LYS A 58 24.93 16.10 1.83
N GLU A 59 24.06 15.44 1.01
CA GLU A 59 22.61 15.60 1.06
C GLU A 59 21.92 14.25 0.91
N LEU A 60 20.77 14.08 1.61
CA LEU A 60 19.92 12.92 1.42
C LEU A 60 19.21 13.01 0.06
N GLU A 61 19.47 12.05 -0.81
CA GLU A 61 18.79 11.91 -2.09
C GLU A 61 17.59 10.98 -1.94
N TYR A 62 16.45 11.42 -2.46
CA TYR A 62 15.17 10.68 -2.33
C TYR A 62 14.76 10.05 -3.65
N SER A 63 14.28 8.82 -3.56
CA SER A 63 13.64 8.09 -4.65
C SER A 63 12.15 7.94 -4.38
N GLN A 64 11.39 7.76 -5.44
CA GLN A 64 9.94 7.53 -5.36
C GLN A 64 9.59 6.29 -6.18
N LEU A 65 8.89 5.34 -5.58
CA LEU A 65 8.35 4.16 -6.25
C LEU A 65 6.83 4.29 -6.32
N ILE A 66 6.28 4.22 -7.53
CA ILE A 66 4.86 4.40 -7.84
C ILE A 66 4.34 3.11 -8.45
N VAL A 67 3.29 2.55 -7.87
CA VAL A 67 2.68 1.30 -8.31
C VAL A 67 1.26 1.58 -8.77
N PRO A 68 0.97 1.51 -10.08
CA PRO A 68 -0.36 1.73 -10.61
C PRO A 68 -1.30 0.54 -10.35
N ALA A 69 -2.52 0.65 -10.87
CA ALA A 69 -3.54 -0.39 -10.80
C ALA A 69 -3.07 -1.74 -11.36
N GLY A 70 -3.50 -2.84 -10.76
CA GLY A 70 -3.22 -4.22 -11.19
C GLY A 70 -1.78 -4.68 -10.96
N LYS A 71 -0.94 -3.89 -10.29
CA LYS A 71 0.48 -4.19 -10.12
C LYS A 71 0.88 -4.22 -8.65
N ARG A 72 1.98 -4.92 -8.36
CA ARG A 72 2.58 -5.01 -7.04
C ARG A 72 4.10 -5.01 -7.18
N VAL A 73 4.80 -4.44 -6.22
CA VAL A 73 6.27 -4.31 -6.24
C VAL A 73 6.84 -4.62 -4.87
N ARG A 74 8.01 -5.23 -4.86
CA ARG A 74 8.82 -5.43 -3.65
C ARG A 74 9.96 -4.43 -3.65
N LEU A 75 10.22 -3.84 -2.49
CA LEU A 75 11.31 -2.90 -2.27
C LEU A 75 12.07 -3.32 -1.03
N GLN A 76 13.40 -3.39 -1.13
CA GLN A 76 14.30 -3.50 0.01
C GLN A 76 15.08 -2.21 0.14
N LEU A 77 14.97 -1.56 1.30
CA LEU A 77 15.69 -0.34 1.63
C LEU A 77 17.11 -0.64 2.10
N ALA A 78 17.95 0.39 2.14
CA ALA A 78 19.38 0.29 2.48
C ALA A 78 19.65 -0.21 3.91
N ASP A 79 18.67 -0.11 4.82
CA ASP A 79 18.76 -0.63 6.19
C ASP A 79 18.32 -2.11 6.30
N GLY A 80 17.95 -2.74 5.19
CA GLY A 80 17.41 -4.10 5.15
C GLY A 80 15.90 -4.21 5.41
N THR A 81 15.19 -3.09 5.55
CA THR A 81 13.72 -3.07 5.65
C THR A 81 13.10 -3.50 4.33
N HIS A 82 12.12 -4.42 4.38
CA HIS A 82 11.37 -4.89 3.23
C HIS A 82 9.99 -4.28 3.20
N LEU A 83 9.59 -3.81 2.01
CA LEU A 83 8.25 -3.33 1.71
C LEU A 83 7.66 -4.16 0.57
N MET A 84 6.38 -4.47 0.66
CA MET A 84 5.58 -4.89 -0.46
C MET A 84 4.51 -3.83 -0.69
N LEU A 85 4.48 -3.24 -1.88
CA LEU A 85 3.51 -2.23 -2.29
C LEU A 85 2.42 -2.89 -3.12
N ASN A 86 1.16 -2.64 -2.76
CA ASN A 86 -0.02 -3.07 -3.51
C ASN A 86 -0.35 -2.07 -4.64
N SER A 87 -1.36 -2.37 -5.43
CA SER A 87 -1.89 -1.47 -6.46
C SER A 87 -2.21 -0.09 -5.91
N MET A 88 -2.09 0.93 -6.74
CA MET A 88 -2.42 2.33 -6.40
C MET A 88 -1.66 2.84 -5.19
N SER A 89 -0.40 2.40 -5.02
CA SER A 89 0.44 2.76 -3.87
C SER A 89 1.67 3.52 -4.29
N ARG A 90 2.18 4.33 -3.37
CA ARG A 90 3.38 5.14 -3.57
C ARG A 90 4.21 5.19 -2.29
N VAL A 91 5.52 5.08 -2.44
CA VAL A 91 6.45 5.32 -1.33
C VAL A 91 7.55 6.27 -1.79
N VAL A 92 7.94 7.18 -0.90
CA VAL A 92 9.10 8.05 -1.10
C VAL A 92 10.07 7.82 0.05
N TYR A 93 11.32 7.57 -0.27
CA TYR A 93 12.32 7.13 0.67
C TYR A 93 13.70 7.67 0.29
N PRO A 94 14.61 7.89 1.25
CA PRO A 94 15.98 8.23 0.96
C PRO A 94 16.75 6.99 0.49
N GLN A 95 17.69 7.15 -0.40
CA GLN A 95 18.58 6.06 -0.84
C GLN A 95 19.44 5.52 0.31
N ARG A 96 19.77 6.38 1.29
CA ARG A 96 20.39 6.03 2.57
C ARG A 96 19.70 6.78 3.68
N PHE A 97 19.56 6.16 4.85
CA PHE A 97 18.95 6.80 6.00
C PHE A 97 19.93 7.69 6.78
N ASP A 98 19.38 8.68 7.48
CA ASP A 98 20.05 9.52 8.44
C ASP A 98 20.60 8.69 9.63
N GLU A 99 21.56 9.27 10.38
CA GLU A 99 22.11 8.67 11.58
C GLU A 99 21.15 8.69 12.77
N LYS A 100 20.11 9.54 12.75
CA LYS A 100 19.17 9.74 13.86
C LYS A 100 17.88 8.93 13.69
N GLU A 101 17.38 8.82 12.48
CA GLU A 101 16.09 8.18 12.19
C GLU A 101 16.05 7.64 10.77
N ARG A 102 15.10 6.72 10.53
CA ARG A 102 14.80 6.13 9.23
C ARG A 102 13.40 6.55 8.83
N ARG A 103 13.27 7.49 7.91
CA ARG A 103 11.99 8.12 7.56
C ARG A 103 11.62 7.86 6.12
N ILE A 104 10.37 7.45 5.91
CA ILE A 104 9.73 7.32 4.59
C ILE A 104 8.38 8.02 4.60
N TYR A 105 7.86 8.32 3.41
CA TYR A 105 6.48 8.74 3.20
C TYR A 105 5.74 7.66 2.42
N ALA A 106 4.50 7.34 2.81
CA ALA A 106 3.73 6.23 2.25
C ALA A 106 2.27 6.61 1.99
N GLU A 107 1.76 6.17 0.82
CA GLU A 107 0.36 6.26 0.41
C GLU A 107 -0.09 4.95 -0.23
N GLY A 108 -1.37 4.60 -0.09
CA GLY A 108 -1.95 3.36 -0.59
C GLY A 108 -1.82 2.21 0.41
N GLU A 109 -1.66 0.97 -0.06
CA GLU A 109 -1.52 -0.19 0.80
C GLU A 109 -0.12 -0.78 0.71
N ILE A 110 0.55 -0.83 1.87
CA ILE A 110 1.93 -1.28 1.98
C ILE A 110 2.09 -2.19 3.19
N TYR A 111 2.65 -3.37 2.97
CA TYR A 111 3.12 -4.26 4.02
C TYR A 111 4.61 -4.01 4.26
N LEU A 112 5.00 -3.84 5.53
CA LEU A 112 6.37 -3.54 5.93
C LEU A 112 6.90 -4.59 6.89
N GLU A 113 8.13 -5.03 6.65
CA GLU A 113 8.96 -5.78 7.60
C GLU A 113 10.19 -4.92 7.91
N VAL A 114 10.08 -4.12 8.97
CA VAL A 114 11.10 -3.15 9.35
C VAL A 114 12.26 -3.84 10.05
N ALA A 115 13.49 -3.62 9.57
CA ALA A 115 14.71 -4.13 10.17
C ALA A 115 14.88 -3.59 11.60
N PRO A 116 15.20 -4.45 12.59
CA PRO A 116 15.36 -4.02 13.98
C PRO A 116 16.53 -3.05 14.16
N ASP A 117 16.24 -1.84 14.66
CA ASP A 117 17.25 -0.87 15.07
C ASP A 117 16.67 0.04 16.17
N LYS A 118 17.10 -0.20 17.42
CA LYS A 118 16.62 0.56 18.58
C LYS A 118 17.23 1.96 18.68
N ALA A 119 18.39 2.18 18.04
CA ALA A 119 19.08 3.47 18.07
C ALA A 119 18.45 4.47 17.09
N ARG A 120 17.93 3.97 15.95
CA ARG A 120 17.34 4.80 14.90
C ARG A 120 15.91 4.33 14.65
N PRO A 121 14.91 5.02 15.20
CA PRO A 121 13.52 4.68 14.94
C PRO A 121 13.19 4.77 13.45
N PHE A 122 12.28 3.87 12.99
CA PHE A 122 11.72 3.93 11.66
C PHE A 122 10.40 4.68 11.72
N ILE A 123 10.25 5.70 10.87
CA ILE A 123 9.09 6.59 10.84
C ILE A 123 8.42 6.48 9.48
N VAL A 124 7.13 6.15 9.47
CA VAL A 124 6.27 6.25 8.29
C VAL A 124 5.41 7.48 8.43
N GLU A 125 5.59 8.44 7.53
CA GLU A 125 4.70 9.60 7.38
C GLU A 125 3.61 9.29 6.35
N SER A 126 2.40 9.78 6.61
CA SER A 126 1.30 9.82 5.66
C SER A 126 0.59 11.18 5.75
N SER A 127 -0.43 11.42 4.93
CA SER A 127 -1.32 12.58 5.09
C SER A 127 -2.00 12.62 6.45
N ASP A 128 -2.34 11.43 6.97
CA ASP A 128 -3.27 11.26 8.09
C ASP A 128 -2.59 10.94 9.42
N PHE A 129 -1.34 10.47 9.40
CA PHE A 129 -0.64 10.04 10.61
C PHE A 129 0.89 10.08 10.48
N ASP A 130 1.54 10.07 11.63
CA ASP A 130 2.92 9.65 11.80
C ASP A 130 2.95 8.32 12.57
N LEU A 131 3.69 7.33 12.07
CA LEU A 131 3.84 6.02 12.70
C LEU A 131 5.31 5.78 13.02
N LYS A 132 5.60 5.29 14.25
CA LYS A 132 6.96 5.04 14.74
C LYS A 132 7.14 3.61 15.22
N VAL A 133 8.20 2.94 14.73
CA VAL A 133 8.58 1.57 15.11
C VAL A 133 10.09 1.42 15.29
N LEU A 134 10.52 0.33 15.94
CA LEU A 134 11.94 -0.01 16.15
C LEU A 134 12.37 -1.33 15.49
N GLY A 135 11.42 -2.07 14.89
CA GLY A 135 11.62 -3.39 14.28
C GLY A 135 10.31 -4.16 14.38
N THR A 136 9.48 -4.12 13.35
CA THR A 136 8.06 -4.42 13.45
C THR A 136 7.54 -4.86 12.09
N LYS A 137 6.57 -5.80 12.07
CA LYS A 137 5.83 -6.18 10.86
C LYS A 137 4.41 -5.67 10.95
N PHE A 138 3.97 -4.92 9.96
CA PHE A 138 2.64 -4.31 9.94
C PHE A 138 2.17 -4.01 8.52
N ASN A 139 0.86 -3.83 8.35
CA ASN A 139 0.23 -3.37 7.13
C ASN A 139 -0.38 -1.99 7.35
N ILE A 140 -0.25 -1.11 6.38
CA ILE A 140 -0.96 0.16 6.32
C ILE A 140 -1.84 0.19 5.08
N SER A 141 -3.03 0.78 5.18
CA SER A 141 -3.94 1.05 4.07
C SER A 141 -4.47 2.47 4.21
N THR A 142 -4.10 3.34 3.28
CA THR A 142 -4.40 4.78 3.30
C THR A 142 -5.13 5.22 2.03
N TYR A 143 -5.97 4.36 1.48
CA TYR A 143 -6.72 4.68 0.27
C TYR A 143 -7.86 5.66 0.57
N ASP A 144 -7.84 6.84 -0.01
CA ASP A 144 -8.89 7.85 0.13
C ASP A 144 -10.30 7.32 -0.19
N ALA A 145 -10.37 6.38 -1.17
CA ALA A 145 -11.62 5.75 -1.58
C ALA A 145 -12.27 4.90 -0.47
N LEU A 146 -11.52 4.44 0.52
CA LEU A 146 -12.02 3.65 1.64
C LEU A 146 -12.48 4.50 2.84
N LYS A 147 -12.28 5.82 2.80
CA LYS A 147 -12.63 6.80 3.86
C LYS A 147 -11.98 6.53 5.23
N GLU A 148 -11.33 5.41 5.40
CA GLU A 148 -10.72 4.97 6.63
C GLU A 148 -9.29 4.53 6.37
N THR A 149 -8.35 5.12 7.09
CA THR A 149 -6.98 4.63 7.15
C THR A 149 -6.90 3.51 8.16
N GLN A 150 -6.31 2.38 7.78
CA GLN A 150 -6.17 1.19 8.61
C GLN A 150 -4.70 0.83 8.83
N ILE A 151 -4.34 0.55 10.07
CA ILE A 151 -3.00 0.08 10.46
C ILE A 151 -3.18 -1.23 11.23
N VAL A 152 -2.60 -2.31 10.72
CA VAL A 152 -2.70 -3.66 11.33
C VAL A 152 -1.32 -4.13 11.75
N LEU A 153 -1.17 -4.45 13.04
CA LEU A 153 0.09 -4.92 13.59
C LEU A 153 0.19 -6.44 13.56
N VAL A 154 1.23 -6.95 12.92
CA VAL A 154 1.55 -8.39 12.83
C VAL A 154 2.49 -8.82 13.95
N GLU A 155 3.61 -8.10 14.12
CA GLU A 155 4.66 -8.44 15.08
C GLU A 155 5.35 -7.18 15.58
N GLY A 156 5.67 -7.12 16.87
CA GLY A 156 6.38 -6.00 17.50
C GLY A 156 5.46 -5.01 18.18
N SER A 157 5.69 -3.72 17.97
CA SER A 157 4.90 -2.62 18.53
C SER A 157 4.93 -1.41 17.60
N VAL A 158 3.80 -0.72 17.47
CA VAL A 158 3.62 0.47 16.63
C VAL A 158 3.06 1.61 17.49
N GLU A 159 3.74 2.75 17.52
CA GLU A 159 3.18 4.01 18.03
C GLU A 159 2.62 4.80 16.85
N VAL A 160 1.34 5.13 16.87
CA VAL A 160 0.65 5.97 15.87
C VAL A 160 0.29 7.30 16.49
N THR A 161 0.53 8.39 15.76
CA THR A 161 0.15 9.75 16.13
C THR A 161 -0.75 10.33 15.04
N GLY A 162 -2.00 10.61 15.35
CA GLY A 162 -2.94 11.26 14.45
C GLY A 162 -2.63 12.74 14.20
N THR A 163 -3.35 13.34 13.26
CA THR A 163 -3.21 14.78 12.92
C THR A 163 -3.58 15.69 14.10
N ASP A 164 -4.47 15.25 14.98
CA ASP A 164 -4.88 15.93 16.23
C ASP A 164 -3.89 15.73 17.39
N LYS A 165 -2.74 15.07 17.14
CA LYS A 165 -1.69 14.73 18.10
C LYS A 165 -2.07 13.68 19.14
N HIS A 166 -3.23 13.06 19.05
CA HIS A 166 -3.56 11.88 19.86
C HIS A 166 -2.66 10.70 19.44
N LYS A 167 -2.31 9.88 20.42
CA LYS A 167 -1.42 8.74 20.25
C LYS A 167 -2.08 7.46 20.67
N ALA A 168 -1.79 6.40 19.93
CA ALA A 168 -2.11 5.02 20.32
C ALA A 168 -0.89 4.11 20.11
N VAL A 169 -0.82 3.04 20.90
CA VAL A 169 0.19 2.00 20.77
C VAL A 169 -0.51 0.69 20.51
N LEU A 170 -0.24 0.07 19.36
CA LEU A 170 -0.79 -1.23 18.99
C LEU A 170 0.04 -2.36 19.53
N LYS A 171 -0.67 -3.46 19.83
CA LYS A 171 -0.12 -4.80 20.10
C LYS A 171 -0.37 -5.73 18.91
N PRO A 172 0.37 -6.83 18.78
CA PRO A 172 0.11 -7.83 17.74
C PRO A 172 -1.35 -8.28 17.68
N ASN A 173 -1.88 -8.43 16.46
CA ASN A 173 -3.27 -8.73 16.13
C ASN A 173 -4.26 -7.59 16.48
N GLU A 174 -3.79 -6.36 16.57
CA GLU A 174 -4.66 -5.18 16.65
C GLU A 174 -4.68 -4.43 15.33
N LEU A 175 -5.87 -3.91 15.00
CA LEU A 175 -6.14 -2.96 13.94
C LEU A 175 -6.49 -1.62 14.58
N LEU A 176 -5.89 -0.56 14.12
CA LEU A 176 -6.22 0.83 14.43
C LEU A 176 -6.80 1.48 13.20
N SER A 177 -7.92 2.19 13.38
CA SER A 177 -8.60 2.94 12.35
C SER A 177 -8.49 4.44 12.60
N LEU A 178 -8.24 5.21 11.51
CA LEU A 178 -8.29 6.66 11.52
C LEU A 178 -9.27 7.16 10.46
N GLU A 179 -10.07 8.15 10.82
CA GLU A 179 -10.93 8.94 9.92
C GLU A 179 -10.46 10.40 9.94
N GLU A 180 -10.21 10.98 8.78
CA GLU A 180 -9.67 12.35 8.64
C GLU A 180 -8.46 12.61 9.55
N GLY A 181 -7.61 11.61 9.70
CA GLY A 181 -6.40 11.66 10.53
C GLY A 181 -6.64 11.58 12.04
N LYS A 182 -7.85 11.28 12.51
CA LYS A 182 -8.17 11.09 13.92
C LYS A 182 -8.37 9.62 14.22
N ILE A 183 -7.80 9.14 15.31
CA ILE A 183 -7.97 7.77 15.78
C ILE A 183 -9.42 7.57 16.23
N VAL A 184 -10.15 6.65 15.57
CA VAL A 184 -11.57 6.38 15.86
C VAL A 184 -11.82 5.01 16.48
N ASP A 185 -10.97 4.01 16.19
CA ASP A 185 -11.13 2.65 16.71
C ASP A 185 -9.79 1.94 16.89
N CYS A 186 -9.75 1.01 17.84
CA CYS A 186 -8.64 0.07 18.01
C CYS A 186 -9.20 -1.26 18.52
N ARG A 187 -9.12 -2.31 17.69
CA ARG A 187 -9.71 -3.62 17.97
C ARG A 187 -8.83 -4.78 17.59
N SER A 188 -9.09 -5.94 18.18
CA SER A 188 -8.44 -7.21 17.84
C SER A 188 -9.00 -7.77 16.54
N VAL A 189 -8.11 -8.26 15.66
CA VAL A 189 -8.44 -8.80 14.34
C VAL A 189 -7.62 -10.05 14.01
N ASP A 190 -8.08 -10.82 13.02
CA ASP A 190 -7.26 -11.84 12.38
C ASP A 190 -6.39 -11.17 11.30
N VAL A 191 -5.11 -11.03 11.58
CA VAL A 191 -4.14 -10.36 10.70
C VAL A 191 -4.14 -10.97 9.29
N ALA A 192 -4.41 -12.28 9.16
CA ALA A 192 -4.40 -12.95 7.87
C ALA A 192 -5.39 -12.33 6.86
N ASP A 193 -6.47 -11.73 7.33
CA ASP A 193 -7.46 -11.08 6.47
C ASP A 193 -6.91 -9.82 5.79
N TYR A 194 -6.03 -9.11 6.49
CA TYR A 194 -5.48 -7.82 6.07
C TYR A 194 -4.17 -7.93 5.28
N ILE A 195 -3.46 -9.06 5.39
CA ILE A 195 -2.19 -9.28 4.68
C ILE A 195 -2.26 -10.37 3.62
N SER A 196 -3.44 -10.96 3.36
CA SER A 196 -3.62 -12.04 2.36
C SER A 196 -3.23 -11.60 0.94
N TRP A 197 -3.37 -10.31 0.63
CA TRP A 197 -2.99 -9.72 -0.64
C TRP A 197 -1.48 -9.88 -0.95
N THR A 198 -0.62 -9.93 0.07
CA THR A 198 0.82 -10.17 -0.10
C THR A 198 1.12 -11.53 -0.76
N LYS A 199 0.18 -12.47 -0.62
CA LYS A 199 0.22 -13.81 -1.23
C LYS A 199 -0.65 -13.92 -2.49
N GLY A 200 -1.24 -12.82 -2.94
CA GLY A 200 -2.10 -12.79 -4.13
C GLY A 200 -3.56 -13.18 -3.88
N TRP A 201 -4.05 -13.11 -2.65
CA TRP A 201 -5.42 -13.46 -2.29
C TRP A 201 -6.14 -12.30 -1.62
N ILE A 202 -7.46 -12.23 -1.81
CA ILE A 202 -8.34 -11.44 -0.95
C ILE A 202 -9.16 -12.42 -0.12
N HIS A 203 -9.26 -12.17 1.18
CA HIS A 203 -10.03 -12.97 2.10
C HIS A 203 -11.28 -12.22 2.55
N PHE A 204 -12.45 -12.86 2.47
CA PHE A 204 -13.75 -12.32 2.82
C PHE A 204 -14.37 -13.15 3.95
N LYS A 205 -14.84 -12.50 5.00
CA LYS A 205 -15.49 -13.12 6.16
C LYS A 205 -16.90 -12.60 6.39
N GLY A 206 -17.66 -12.45 5.32
CA GLY A 206 -19.00 -11.87 5.33
C GLY A 206 -18.95 -10.37 5.03
N ASP A 207 -18.00 -9.95 4.19
CA ASP A 207 -17.94 -8.59 3.69
C ASP A 207 -19.13 -8.33 2.76
N ASP A 208 -19.67 -7.12 2.81
CA ASP A 208 -20.73 -6.71 1.88
C ASP A 208 -20.16 -6.61 0.45
N LEU A 209 -20.96 -6.96 -0.56
CA LEU A 209 -20.52 -6.88 -1.96
C LEU A 209 -20.01 -5.46 -2.31
N SER A 210 -20.62 -4.41 -1.76
CA SER A 210 -20.16 -3.03 -1.94
C SER A 210 -18.74 -2.79 -1.43
N GLU A 211 -18.33 -3.41 -0.32
CA GLU A 211 -16.96 -3.33 0.21
C GLU A 211 -15.98 -4.09 -0.68
N VAL A 212 -16.40 -5.28 -1.14
CA VAL A 212 -15.63 -6.08 -2.11
C VAL A 212 -15.39 -5.29 -3.39
N ILE A 213 -16.43 -4.69 -3.95
CA ILE A 213 -16.35 -3.85 -5.15
C ILE A 213 -15.39 -2.68 -4.93
N SER A 214 -15.45 -2.00 -3.80
CA SER A 214 -14.54 -0.88 -3.48
C SER A 214 -13.08 -1.32 -3.52
N ARG A 215 -12.75 -2.48 -2.96
CA ARG A 215 -11.39 -3.05 -3.03
C ARG A 215 -10.98 -3.41 -4.46
N LEU A 216 -11.89 -3.97 -5.26
CA LEU A 216 -11.62 -4.29 -6.67
C LEU A 216 -11.41 -3.04 -7.52
N GLN A 217 -12.20 -1.98 -7.30
CA GLN A 217 -12.00 -0.68 -7.97
C GLN A 217 -10.60 -0.14 -7.73
N ILE A 218 -10.11 -0.19 -6.48
CA ILE A 218 -8.77 0.25 -6.15
C ILE A 218 -7.73 -0.64 -6.83
N TYR A 219 -7.89 -1.97 -6.72
CA TYR A 219 -6.90 -2.89 -7.26
C TYR A 219 -6.79 -2.81 -8.78
N TYR A 220 -7.91 -2.77 -9.51
CA TYR A 220 -7.93 -2.77 -10.97
C TYR A 220 -7.96 -1.36 -11.60
N GLY A 221 -8.19 -0.31 -10.82
CA GLY A 221 -8.28 1.07 -11.32
C GLY A 221 -9.51 1.33 -12.21
N VAL A 222 -10.58 0.56 -12.02
CA VAL A 222 -11.79 0.60 -12.85
C VAL A 222 -12.98 0.99 -12.00
N SER A 223 -13.81 1.92 -12.48
CA SER A 223 -15.07 2.26 -11.81
C SER A 223 -16.07 1.12 -11.93
N ILE A 224 -16.57 0.63 -10.78
CA ILE A 224 -17.57 -0.43 -10.71
C ILE A 224 -18.72 0.06 -9.84
N SER A 225 -19.92 0.11 -10.39
CA SER A 225 -21.16 0.37 -9.63
C SER A 225 -21.97 -0.92 -9.47
N CYS A 226 -22.83 -0.98 -8.47
CA CYS A 226 -23.75 -2.09 -8.32
C CYS A 226 -25.13 -1.63 -7.86
N ASP A 227 -26.14 -2.40 -8.25
CA ASP A 227 -27.51 -2.24 -7.77
C ASP A 227 -27.56 -2.23 -6.24
N LYS A 228 -28.40 -1.37 -5.67
CA LYS A 228 -28.64 -1.33 -4.21
C LYS A 228 -29.10 -2.68 -3.66
N SER A 229 -29.81 -3.48 -4.45
CA SER A 229 -30.29 -4.81 -4.07
C SER A 229 -29.15 -5.84 -3.93
N LEU A 230 -27.99 -5.58 -4.53
CA LEU A 230 -26.79 -6.43 -4.46
C LEU A 230 -25.81 -5.96 -3.38
N SER A 231 -25.85 -4.68 -3.03
CA SER A 231 -24.82 -4.03 -2.20
C SER A 231 -24.57 -4.74 -0.86
N ASN A 232 -25.61 -5.27 -0.23
CA ASN A 232 -25.57 -5.92 1.08
C ASN A 232 -25.47 -7.45 1.01
N GLU A 233 -25.31 -8.03 -0.20
CA GLU A 233 -25.07 -9.48 -0.32
C GLU A 233 -23.71 -9.81 0.29
N ARG A 234 -23.64 -10.88 1.08
CA ARG A 234 -22.46 -11.26 1.84
C ARG A 234 -21.58 -12.24 1.10
N ILE A 235 -20.29 -11.95 1.04
CA ILE A 235 -19.27 -12.83 0.44
C ILE A 235 -18.40 -13.45 1.53
N TYR A 236 -18.24 -14.77 1.43
CA TYR A 236 -17.35 -15.56 2.28
C TYR A 236 -16.37 -16.34 1.42
N GLY A 237 -15.11 -16.42 1.86
CA GLY A 237 -14.11 -17.25 1.20
C GLY A 237 -12.87 -16.49 0.79
N LYS A 238 -12.13 -17.06 -0.15
CA LYS A 238 -10.88 -16.49 -0.68
C LYS A 238 -10.99 -16.37 -2.18
N LEU A 239 -10.64 -15.21 -2.72
CA LEU A 239 -10.51 -14.99 -4.15
C LEU A 239 -9.05 -14.70 -4.49
N GLU A 240 -8.52 -15.40 -5.48
CA GLU A 240 -7.21 -15.12 -6.04
C GLU A 240 -7.28 -13.84 -6.87
N LEU A 241 -6.37 -12.89 -6.61
CA LEU A 241 -6.23 -11.68 -7.40
C LEU A 241 -5.76 -12.05 -8.81
N LYS A 242 -6.70 -12.10 -9.75
CA LYS A 242 -6.45 -12.42 -11.16
C LYS A 242 -5.80 -11.24 -11.88
N GLU A 243 -5.19 -11.51 -13.04
CA GLU A 243 -4.57 -10.45 -13.85
C GLU A 243 -5.60 -9.51 -14.46
N ASN A 244 -6.80 -9.99 -14.79
CA ASN A 244 -7.87 -9.17 -15.33
C ASN A 244 -9.11 -9.18 -14.42
N LEU A 245 -9.90 -8.12 -14.51
CA LEU A 245 -11.09 -7.90 -13.71
C LEU A 245 -12.23 -8.86 -14.12
N ASP A 246 -12.33 -9.22 -15.39
CA ASP A 246 -13.42 -10.07 -15.90
C ASP A 246 -13.39 -11.45 -15.25
N ASP A 247 -12.21 -12.06 -15.12
CA ASP A 247 -12.05 -13.34 -14.42
C ASP A 247 -12.43 -13.24 -12.94
N MET A 248 -12.12 -12.10 -12.31
CA MET A 248 -12.49 -11.84 -10.93
C MET A 248 -14.01 -11.70 -10.77
N LEU A 249 -14.65 -10.90 -11.62
CA LEU A 249 -16.10 -10.71 -11.61
C LEU A 249 -16.83 -12.02 -11.95
N TYR A 250 -16.29 -12.82 -12.87
CA TYR A 250 -16.83 -14.15 -13.16
C TYR A 250 -16.82 -15.06 -11.92
N ASN A 251 -15.73 -15.05 -11.14
CA ASN A 251 -15.65 -15.85 -9.90
C ASN A 251 -16.68 -15.37 -8.86
N ILE A 252 -16.88 -14.05 -8.71
CA ILE A 252 -17.89 -13.50 -7.79
C ILE A 252 -19.30 -13.86 -8.27
N GLN A 253 -19.52 -13.84 -9.58
CA GLN A 253 -20.81 -14.20 -10.20
C GLN A 253 -21.24 -15.65 -9.93
N GLN A 254 -20.28 -16.57 -9.68
CA GLN A 254 -20.59 -17.94 -9.25
C GLN A 254 -21.15 -18.00 -7.81
N ILE A 255 -20.92 -16.96 -7.01
CA ILE A 255 -21.36 -16.88 -5.60
C ILE A 255 -22.63 -16.05 -5.50
N ILE A 256 -22.66 -14.89 -6.14
CA ILE A 256 -23.77 -13.94 -6.16
C ILE A 256 -24.18 -13.71 -7.62
N PRO A 257 -25.37 -14.15 -8.04
CA PRO A 257 -25.84 -13.95 -9.43
C PRO A 257 -26.09 -12.46 -9.74
N PHE A 258 -25.41 -11.94 -10.76
CA PHE A 258 -25.63 -10.61 -11.33
C PHE A 258 -25.31 -10.61 -12.83
N LYS A 259 -25.73 -9.56 -13.53
CA LYS A 259 -25.31 -9.30 -14.92
C LYS A 259 -24.30 -8.17 -14.94
N ILE A 260 -23.41 -8.21 -15.92
CA ILE A 260 -22.36 -7.21 -16.10
C ILE A 260 -22.73 -6.35 -17.30
N HIS A 261 -22.81 -5.04 -17.11
CA HIS A 261 -23.06 -4.06 -18.16
C HIS A 261 -21.89 -3.08 -18.22
N SER A 262 -21.53 -2.66 -19.44
CA SER A 262 -20.61 -1.54 -19.61
C SER A 262 -21.36 -0.24 -19.38
N SER A 263 -20.85 0.63 -18.51
CA SER A 263 -21.44 1.96 -18.31
C SER A 263 -21.08 2.88 -19.48
N ALA A 264 -21.88 3.92 -19.69
CA ALA A 264 -21.66 4.93 -20.73
C ALA A 264 -20.34 5.72 -20.55
N GLU A 265 -19.80 5.72 -19.32
CA GLU A 265 -18.56 6.42 -18.94
C GLU A 265 -17.32 5.51 -18.94
N GLY A 266 -17.43 4.29 -19.49
CA GLY A 266 -16.31 3.33 -19.57
C GLY A 266 -16.09 2.52 -18.29
N GLY A 267 -17.00 2.58 -17.32
CA GLY A 267 -17.02 1.75 -16.12
C GLY A 267 -17.82 0.46 -16.29
N ILE A 268 -17.98 -0.27 -15.19
CA ILE A 268 -18.75 -1.51 -15.09
C ILE A 268 -19.93 -1.29 -14.15
N GLU A 269 -21.11 -1.83 -14.52
CA GLU A 269 -22.30 -1.82 -13.70
C GLU A 269 -22.77 -3.27 -13.47
N LEU A 270 -22.93 -3.63 -12.18
CA LEU A 270 -23.44 -4.92 -11.75
C LEU A 270 -24.93 -4.77 -11.43
N ILE A 271 -25.77 -5.46 -12.19
CA ILE A 271 -27.23 -5.41 -12.04
C ILE A 271 -27.79 -6.79 -11.68
N LYS A 272 -28.90 -6.83 -10.96
CA LYS A 272 -29.56 -8.08 -10.53
C LYS A 272 -30.24 -8.82 -11.68
#